data_31e9139b3c32bea4da322980e5b7384f
#
_entry.id   31e9139b3c32bea4da322980e5b7384f
#
_cell.length_a   1.000
_cell.length_b   1.000
_cell.length_c   1.000
_cell.angle_alpha   90.00
_cell.angle_beta   90.00
_cell.angle_gamma   90.00
#
_symmetry.space_group_name_H-M   'P 1'
#
loop_
_entity.id
_entity.type
_entity.pdbx_description
1 polymer ?
#
loop_
_entity_poly.entity_id
_entity_poly.type
_entity_poly.pdbx_seq_one_letter_code
_entity_poly.pdbx_strand_id
1 'polypeptide(L)'
;MISGNLSIRFGLKGPNIAVTTACTTGTHNIGLASNMILNNQADIMLVGGAEMAASPVGLGGFCAARALSTRNEDPESASRPWDAQRDGFVLGDGAGVMVLEDLAHAKKRGARIYAELTGFGMSGDAFHMTAPSEGGEGAALCMKNALVS
;
A
#
# COMPACT_ATOMS: atom_id res chain seq x y z
N MET A 1 -9.02 -2.29 -12.54
CA MET A 1 -8.87 -3.35 -13.57
C MET A 1 -7.63 -4.23 -13.41
N ILE A 2 -6.65 -3.87 -12.56
CA ILE A 2 -5.39 -4.63 -12.37
C ILE A 2 -5.67 -6.05 -11.90
N SER A 3 -6.43 -6.21 -10.81
CA SER A 3 -6.81 -7.52 -10.25
C SER A 3 -7.54 -8.40 -11.25
N GLY A 4 -8.46 -7.83 -12.04
CA GLY A 4 -9.19 -8.57 -13.08
C GLY A 4 -8.28 -9.10 -14.19
N ASN A 5 -7.32 -8.28 -14.65
CA ASN A 5 -6.34 -8.71 -15.65
C ASN A 5 -5.43 -9.84 -15.12
N LEU A 6 -4.99 -9.75 -13.86
CA LEU A 6 -4.21 -10.82 -13.24
C LEU A 6 -5.03 -12.10 -13.09
N SER A 7 -6.30 -11.99 -12.67
CA SER A 7 -7.21 -13.12 -12.56
C SER A 7 -7.36 -13.87 -13.90
N ILE A 8 -7.60 -13.14 -15.00
CA ILE A 8 -7.73 -13.71 -16.34
C ILE A 8 -6.40 -14.36 -16.77
N ARG A 9 -5.28 -13.63 -16.61
CA ARG A 9 -3.96 -14.08 -17.08
C ARG A 9 -3.51 -15.37 -16.40
N PHE A 10 -3.78 -15.51 -15.10
CA PHE A 10 -3.31 -16.64 -14.29
C PHE A 10 -4.40 -17.64 -13.92
N GLY A 11 -5.63 -17.47 -14.43
CA GLY A 11 -6.74 -18.37 -14.15
C GLY A 11 -7.18 -18.36 -12.68
N LEU A 12 -7.03 -17.24 -11.98
CA LEU A 12 -7.36 -17.13 -10.55
C LEU A 12 -8.86 -16.94 -10.39
N LYS A 13 -9.50 -17.84 -9.65
CA LYS A 13 -10.96 -17.90 -9.50
C LYS A 13 -11.47 -17.56 -8.08
N GLY A 14 -10.56 -17.26 -7.16
CA GLY A 14 -10.89 -16.84 -5.80
C GLY A 14 -11.41 -15.41 -5.73
N PRO A 15 -11.52 -14.84 -4.52
CA PRO A 15 -11.95 -13.46 -4.33
C PRO A 15 -11.13 -12.48 -5.17
N ASN A 16 -11.81 -11.59 -5.87
CA ASN A 16 -11.17 -10.58 -6.73
C ASN A 16 -11.74 -9.22 -6.36
N ILE A 17 -10.98 -8.47 -5.56
CA ILE A 17 -11.39 -7.21 -4.96
C ILE A 17 -10.34 -6.15 -5.26
N ALA A 18 -10.77 -4.90 -5.33
CA ALA A 18 -9.89 -3.74 -5.33
C ALA A 18 -10.37 -2.78 -4.25
N VAL A 19 -9.48 -2.37 -3.37
CA VAL A 19 -9.68 -1.22 -2.49
C VAL A 19 -8.96 -0.02 -3.05
N THR A 20 -9.45 1.16 -2.73
CA THR A 20 -8.85 2.43 -3.12
C THR A 20 -8.78 3.32 -1.90
N THR A 21 -7.60 3.41 -1.32
CA THR A 21 -7.31 4.21 -0.13
C THR A 21 -6.05 5.05 -0.33
N ALA A 22 -5.90 5.59 -1.54
CA ALA A 22 -4.75 6.40 -1.97
C ALA A 22 -3.42 5.69 -1.70
N CYS A 23 -2.46 6.33 -1.05
CA CYS A 23 -1.12 5.79 -0.79
C CYS A 23 -1.11 4.53 0.08
N THR A 24 -2.15 4.28 0.87
CA THR A 24 -2.28 3.09 1.73
C THR A 24 -2.95 1.90 1.04
N THR A 25 -3.36 2.03 -0.21
CA THR A 25 -4.08 0.98 -0.95
C THR A 25 -3.34 -0.37 -0.92
N GLY A 26 -2.03 -0.36 -1.21
CA GLY A 26 -1.23 -1.59 -1.19
C GLY A 26 -1.21 -2.27 0.19
N THR A 27 -1.04 -1.49 1.25
CA THR A 27 -1.05 -1.98 2.64
C THR A 27 -2.43 -2.52 3.02
N HIS A 28 -3.50 -1.83 2.67
CA HIS A 28 -4.87 -2.30 2.94
C HIS A 28 -5.21 -3.57 2.16
N ASN A 29 -4.75 -3.71 0.91
CA ASN A 29 -4.91 -4.95 0.14
C ASN A 29 -4.23 -6.14 0.84
N ILE A 30 -3.03 -5.94 1.41
CA ILE A 30 -2.31 -6.97 2.16
C ILE A 30 -3.12 -7.39 3.39
N GLY A 31 -3.57 -6.46 4.20
CA GLY A 31 -4.33 -6.77 5.43
C GLY A 31 -5.68 -7.42 5.16
N LEU A 32 -6.41 -6.94 4.15
CA LEU A 32 -7.69 -7.55 3.78
C LEU A 32 -7.53 -8.97 3.23
N ALA A 33 -6.53 -9.21 2.40
CA ALA A 33 -6.23 -10.55 1.90
C ALA A 33 -5.77 -11.49 3.02
N SER A 34 -4.98 -11.00 3.98
CA SER A 34 -4.62 -11.77 5.17
C SER A 34 -5.89 -12.21 5.94
N ASN A 35 -6.82 -11.30 6.17
CA ASN A 35 -8.09 -11.63 6.81
C ASN A 35 -8.92 -12.65 6.01
N MET A 36 -8.91 -12.58 4.68
CA MET A 36 -9.58 -13.57 3.84
C MET A 36 -8.97 -14.96 3.98
N ILE A 37 -7.64 -15.05 4.03
CA ILE A 37 -6.94 -16.32 4.24
C ILE A 37 -7.24 -16.86 5.64
N LEU A 38 -7.14 -16.04 6.68
CA LEU A 38 -7.47 -16.42 8.05
C LEU A 38 -8.92 -16.91 8.22
N ASN A 39 -9.83 -16.38 7.42
CA ASN A 39 -11.25 -16.80 7.40
C ASN A 39 -11.53 -17.94 6.39
N ASN A 40 -10.51 -18.61 5.87
CA ASN A 40 -10.63 -19.74 4.93
C ASN A 40 -11.41 -19.40 3.63
N GLN A 41 -11.34 -18.15 3.17
CA GLN A 41 -11.95 -17.73 1.90
C GLN A 41 -11.02 -17.98 0.70
N ALA A 42 -9.73 -18.12 0.95
CA ALA A 42 -8.71 -18.48 -0.04
C ALA A 42 -7.47 -19.05 0.69
N ASP A 43 -6.76 -19.96 0.01
CA ASP A 43 -5.46 -20.46 0.51
C ASP A 43 -4.30 -19.56 0.09
N ILE A 44 -4.43 -18.90 -1.08
CA ILE A 44 -3.41 -18.04 -1.69
C ILE A 44 -4.07 -16.79 -2.26
N MET A 45 -3.46 -15.62 -2.03
CA MET A 45 -3.88 -14.34 -2.60
C MET A 45 -2.70 -13.59 -3.22
N LEU A 46 -2.89 -13.04 -4.42
CA LEU A 46 -2.00 -12.02 -4.97
C LEU A 46 -2.43 -10.66 -4.46
N VAL A 47 -1.51 -9.93 -3.85
CA VAL A 47 -1.81 -8.64 -3.20
C VAL A 47 -0.78 -7.58 -3.57
N GLY A 48 -1.18 -6.33 -3.54
CA GLY A 48 -0.25 -5.24 -3.80
C GLY A 48 -0.93 -3.95 -4.21
N GLY A 49 -0.16 -3.08 -4.79
CA GLY A 49 -0.59 -1.81 -5.35
C GLY A 49 0.20 -1.47 -6.60
N ALA A 50 -0.41 -0.67 -7.46
CA ALA A 50 0.25 -0.12 -8.64
C ALA A 50 -0.28 1.29 -8.90
N GLU A 51 0.60 2.18 -9.31
CA GLU A 51 0.29 3.57 -9.60
C GLU A 51 0.98 4.03 -10.88
N MET A 52 0.26 4.75 -11.71
CA MET A 52 0.76 5.46 -12.88
C MET A 52 0.15 6.86 -12.89
N ALA A 53 0.59 7.68 -11.95
CA ALA A 53 0.09 9.04 -11.74
C ALA A 53 0.93 10.12 -12.47
N ALA A 54 2.10 9.77 -13.04
CA ALA A 54 2.96 10.67 -13.78
C ALA A 54 2.35 11.04 -15.15
N SER A 55 1.17 11.64 -15.10
CA SER A 55 0.39 12.13 -16.23
C SER A 55 0.13 13.63 -16.08
N PRO A 56 -0.22 14.37 -17.15
CA PRO A 56 -0.54 15.80 -17.05
C PRO A 56 -1.64 16.09 -16.03
N VAL A 57 -2.65 15.24 -15.92
CA VAL A 57 -3.76 15.40 -14.96
C VAL A 57 -3.29 15.10 -13.53
N GLY A 58 -2.55 14.02 -13.34
CA GLY A 58 -2.00 13.65 -12.02
C GLY A 58 -1.04 14.74 -11.51
N LEU A 59 -0.09 15.14 -12.34
CA LEU A 59 0.85 16.20 -12.03
C LEU A 59 0.14 17.53 -11.72
N GLY A 60 -0.81 17.93 -12.57
CA GLY A 60 -1.58 19.16 -12.39
C GLY A 60 -2.39 19.16 -11.09
N GLY A 61 -3.00 18.03 -10.73
CA GLY A 61 -3.76 17.87 -9.48
C GLY A 61 -2.88 18.05 -8.25
N PHE A 62 -1.73 17.38 -8.21
CA PHE A 62 -0.80 17.49 -7.08
C PHE A 62 -0.08 18.84 -7.01
N CYS A 63 0.18 19.49 -8.17
CA CYS A 63 0.63 20.88 -8.22
C CYS A 63 -0.40 21.83 -7.62
N ALA A 64 -1.67 21.68 -7.98
CA ALA A 64 -2.77 22.50 -7.43
C ALA A 64 -2.92 22.31 -5.92
N ALA A 65 -2.69 21.08 -5.42
CA ALA A 65 -2.67 20.76 -4.00
C ALA A 65 -1.40 21.26 -3.28
N ARG A 66 -0.42 21.79 -3.99
CA ARG A 66 0.90 22.21 -3.47
C ARG A 66 1.62 21.12 -2.69
N ALA A 67 1.52 19.88 -3.18
CA ALA A 67 2.05 18.70 -2.51
C ALA A 67 3.42 18.25 -3.06
N LEU A 68 3.81 18.72 -4.24
CA LEU A 68 5.05 18.35 -4.90
C LEU A 68 6.21 19.24 -4.51
N SER A 69 7.42 18.65 -4.46
CA SER A 69 8.66 19.40 -4.40
C SER A 69 8.79 20.33 -5.60
N THR A 70 9.30 21.53 -5.36
CA THR A 70 9.60 22.52 -6.41
C THR A 70 11.10 22.64 -6.70
N ARG A 71 11.91 21.70 -6.19
CA ARG A 71 13.38 21.68 -6.31
C ARG A 71 13.83 21.26 -7.72
N ASN A 72 13.44 22.04 -8.74
CA ASN A 72 13.76 21.73 -10.12
C ASN A 72 15.22 22.03 -10.50
N GLU A 73 15.90 22.88 -9.73
CA GLU A 73 17.32 23.21 -9.94
C GLU A 73 18.27 22.09 -9.50
N ASP A 74 17.78 21.19 -8.63
CA ASP A 74 18.54 20.05 -8.14
C ASP A 74 17.60 18.83 -7.99
N PRO A 75 17.14 18.26 -9.12
CA PRO A 75 16.12 17.21 -9.11
C PRO A 75 16.58 15.91 -8.48
N GLU A 76 17.87 15.60 -8.52
CA GLU A 76 18.42 14.36 -7.91
C GLU A 76 18.29 14.36 -6.39
N SER A 77 18.26 15.54 -5.76
CA SER A 77 18.08 15.70 -4.31
C SER A 77 16.65 16.08 -3.89
N ALA A 78 15.71 16.13 -4.82
CA ALA A 78 14.33 16.56 -4.54
C ALA A 78 13.58 15.55 -3.64
N SER A 79 13.72 14.26 -3.89
CA SER A 79 13.14 13.21 -3.05
C SER A 79 14.01 13.01 -1.80
N ARG A 80 13.53 13.52 -0.66
CA ARG A 80 14.28 13.51 0.61
C ARG A 80 13.37 13.23 1.81
N PRO A 81 12.83 11.99 1.92
CA PRO A 81 11.97 11.62 3.05
C PRO A 81 12.66 11.87 4.39
N TRP A 82 11.90 12.37 5.38
CA TRP A 82 12.34 12.71 6.74
C TRP A 82 13.38 13.82 6.85
N ASP A 83 13.89 14.37 5.75
CA ASP A 83 14.79 15.52 5.79
C ASP A 83 14.04 16.76 6.28
N ALA A 84 14.70 17.57 7.12
CA ALA A 84 14.12 18.81 7.65
C ALA A 84 13.85 19.85 6.53
N GLN A 85 14.57 19.79 5.42
CA GLN A 85 14.45 20.70 4.29
C GLN A 85 13.58 20.14 3.15
N ARG A 86 12.84 19.06 3.39
CA ARG A 86 11.89 18.54 2.39
C ARG A 86 10.80 19.55 2.12
N ASP A 87 10.41 19.69 0.86
CA ASP A 87 9.44 20.68 0.39
C ASP A 87 8.23 20.06 -0.35
N GLY A 88 8.11 18.76 -0.34
CA GLY A 88 7.06 18.01 -1.01
C GLY A 88 7.56 16.66 -1.52
N PHE A 89 6.70 15.90 -2.16
CA PHE A 89 7.11 14.61 -2.73
C PHE A 89 7.44 14.74 -4.23
N VAL A 90 8.11 13.74 -4.77
CA VAL A 90 8.37 13.58 -6.20
C VAL A 90 7.44 12.51 -6.73
N LEU A 91 6.66 12.84 -7.76
CA LEU A 91 5.72 11.92 -8.37
C LEU A 91 6.46 10.79 -9.09
N GLY A 92 6.09 9.55 -8.81
CA GLY A 92 6.66 8.37 -9.43
C GLY A 92 5.59 7.35 -9.81
N ASP A 93 5.91 6.53 -10.79
CA ASP A 93 5.11 5.37 -11.19
C ASP A 93 5.76 4.09 -10.68
N GLY A 94 4.94 3.09 -10.38
CA GLY A 94 5.45 1.81 -9.93
C GLY A 94 4.38 0.79 -9.60
N ALA A 95 4.83 -0.43 -9.35
CA ALA A 95 3.99 -1.53 -8.88
C ALA A 95 4.77 -2.43 -7.92
N GLY A 96 4.10 -2.88 -6.87
CA GLY A 96 4.59 -3.91 -5.97
C GLY A 96 3.53 -4.97 -5.76
N VAL A 97 3.89 -6.23 -5.95
CA VAL A 97 2.98 -7.37 -5.78
C VAL A 97 3.67 -8.45 -4.96
N MET A 98 2.95 -9.03 -4.03
CA MET A 98 3.40 -10.18 -3.26
C MET A 98 2.34 -11.29 -3.25
N VAL A 99 2.76 -12.48 -2.88
CA VAL A 99 1.89 -13.62 -2.67
C VAL A 99 1.74 -13.82 -1.16
N LEU A 100 0.50 -13.76 -0.67
CA LEU A 100 0.14 -14.24 0.66
C LEU A 100 -0.40 -15.65 0.54
N GLU A 101 -0.05 -16.49 1.49
CA GLU A 101 -0.43 -17.90 1.49
C GLU A 101 -0.60 -18.39 2.92
N ASP A 102 -1.59 -19.24 3.13
CA ASP A 102 -1.73 -19.97 4.40
C ASP A 102 -0.45 -20.73 4.74
N LEU A 103 0.01 -20.62 5.98
CA LEU A 103 1.28 -21.17 6.41
C LEU A 103 1.34 -22.70 6.29
N ALA A 104 0.25 -23.40 6.63
CA ALA A 104 0.18 -24.85 6.51
C ALA A 104 0.18 -25.29 5.04
N HIS A 105 -0.55 -24.56 4.19
CA HIS A 105 -0.56 -24.78 2.75
C HIS A 105 0.84 -24.58 2.15
N ALA A 106 1.53 -23.49 2.47
CA ALA A 106 2.88 -23.20 2.01
C ALA A 106 3.89 -24.28 2.42
N LYS A 107 3.85 -24.69 3.70
CA LYS A 107 4.70 -25.78 4.22
C LYS A 107 4.44 -27.10 3.51
N LYS A 108 3.18 -27.46 3.29
CA LYS A 108 2.77 -28.72 2.64
C LYS A 108 3.32 -28.87 1.23
N ARG A 109 3.36 -27.77 0.45
CA ARG A 109 3.92 -27.78 -0.91
C ARG A 109 5.42 -27.47 -0.99
N GLY A 110 6.09 -27.25 0.13
CA GLY A 110 7.53 -26.92 0.17
C GLY A 110 7.84 -25.54 -0.38
N ALA A 111 6.94 -24.56 -0.22
CA ALA A 111 7.16 -23.22 -0.69
C ALA A 111 8.34 -22.54 0.02
N ARG A 112 9.04 -21.66 -0.70
CA ARG A 112 9.98 -20.74 -0.06
C ARG A 112 9.19 -19.68 0.70
N ILE A 113 9.34 -19.65 2.02
CA ILE A 113 8.71 -18.67 2.90
C ILE A 113 9.75 -17.58 3.20
N TYR A 114 9.40 -16.32 2.94
CA TYR A 114 10.26 -15.16 3.19
C TYR A 114 10.05 -14.58 4.58
N ALA A 115 8.80 -14.51 5.01
CA ALA A 115 8.38 -13.97 6.29
C ALA A 115 6.97 -14.48 6.63
N GLU A 116 6.55 -14.29 7.85
CA GLU A 116 5.18 -14.48 8.31
C GLU A 116 4.56 -13.11 8.59
N LEU A 117 3.34 -12.88 8.09
CA LEU A 117 2.55 -11.70 8.40
C LEU A 117 1.77 -11.99 9.68
N THR A 118 2.16 -11.35 10.77
CA THR A 118 1.65 -11.65 12.11
C THR A 118 0.64 -10.62 12.63
N GLY A 119 0.46 -9.50 11.95
CA GLY A 119 -0.48 -8.49 12.40
C GLY A 119 -0.78 -7.44 11.33
N PHE A 120 -1.93 -6.80 11.46
CA PHE A 120 -2.39 -5.73 10.58
C PHE A 120 -3.20 -4.70 11.36
N GLY A 121 -2.86 -3.42 11.24
CA GLY A 121 -3.54 -2.33 11.92
C GLY A 121 -3.99 -1.24 10.98
N MET A 122 -5.12 -0.65 11.29
CA MET A 122 -5.67 0.52 10.60
C MET A 122 -6.10 1.58 11.61
N SER A 123 -6.06 2.84 11.19
CA SER A 123 -6.56 3.99 11.92
C SER A 123 -6.83 5.14 10.96
N GLY A 124 -7.42 6.21 11.45
CA GLY A 124 -7.56 7.48 10.73
C GLY A 124 -7.28 8.63 11.68
N ASP A 125 -6.68 9.70 11.18
CA ASP A 125 -6.29 10.86 11.98
C ASP A 125 -7.47 11.76 12.35
N ALA A 126 -8.54 11.79 11.54
CA ALA A 126 -9.67 12.71 11.67
C ALA A 126 -9.23 14.18 11.85
N PHE A 127 -8.17 14.59 11.18
CA PHE A 127 -7.49 15.87 11.37
C PHE A 127 -7.53 16.74 10.11
N HIS A 128 -6.85 16.34 9.05
CA HIS A 128 -6.70 17.12 7.83
C HIS A 128 -6.67 16.19 6.60
N MET A 129 -6.97 16.73 5.41
CA MET A 129 -7.06 15.94 4.18
C MET A 129 -5.72 15.28 3.79
N THR A 130 -4.60 15.96 4.00
CA THR A 130 -3.26 15.48 3.58
C THR A 130 -2.19 15.56 4.66
N ALA A 131 -2.40 16.34 5.73
CA ALA A 131 -1.43 16.48 6.81
C ALA A 131 -1.74 15.51 7.96
N PRO A 132 -0.74 14.81 8.52
CA PRO A 132 -0.92 14.02 9.73
C PRO A 132 -1.19 14.91 10.94
N SER A 133 -1.80 14.36 11.99
CA SER A 133 -1.95 15.05 13.28
C SER A 133 -0.58 15.39 13.88
N GLU A 134 -0.46 16.52 14.56
CA GLU A 134 0.81 17.00 15.10
C GLU A 134 1.48 16.02 16.07
N GLY A 135 0.68 15.33 16.89
CA GLY A 135 1.16 14.32 17.82
C GLY A 135 1.36 12.93 17.22
N GLY A 136 0.94 12.71 15.95
CA GLY A 136 1.05 11.41 15.27
C GLY A 136 0.19 10.30 15.88
N GLU A 137 -0.91 10.65 16.56
CA GLU A 137 -1.75 9.71 17.30
C GLU A 137 -2.35 8.63 16.39
N GLY A 138 -2.78 9.00 15.18
CA GLY A 138 -3.33 8.05 14.21
C GLY A 138 -2.30 7.02 13.78
N ALA A 139 -1.08 7.44 13.46
CA ALA A 139 0.01 6.54 13.10
C ALA A 139 0.39 5.62 14.28
N ALA A 140 0.49 6.18 15.50
CA ALA A 140 0.77 5.39 16.70
C ALA A 140 -0.34 4.36 16.98
N LEU A 141 -1.61 4.74 16.81
CA LEU A 141 -2.75 3.84 16.97
C LEU A 141 -2.72 2.70 15.93
N CYS A 142 -2.43 3.02 14.67
CA CYS A 142 -2.28 2.03 13.61
C CYS A 142 -1.21 0.98 13.96
N MET A 143 -0.03 1.42 14.38
CA MET A 143 1.05 0.52 14.80
C MET A 143 0.64 -0.33 16.01
N LYS A 144 0.01 0.29 17.02
CA LYS A 144 -0.49 -0.43 18.20
C LYS A 144 -1.52 -1.49 17.82
N ASN A 145 -2.46 -1.16 16.92
CA ASN A 145 -3.46 -2.11 16.45
C ASN A 145 -2.83 -3.30 15.73
N ALA A 146 -1.77 -3.08 14.95
CA ALA A 146 -1.05 -4.15 14.28
C ALA A 146 -0.30 -5.10 15.24
N LEU A 147 0.08 -4.62 16.42
CA LEU A 147 0.78 -5.41 17.44
C LEU A 147 -0.15 -6.29 18.29
N VAL A 148 -1.45 -6.02 18.25
CA VAL A 148 -2.46 -6.73 19.07
C VAL A 148 -3.46 -7.53 18.24
N SER A 149 -3.32 -7.49 16.91
CA SER A 149 -4.21 -8.19 15.96
C SER A 149 -3.84 -9.66 15.79
#